data_f36ed3c379b97ab77a0b7bdb6baa6151
#
_entry.id   f36ed3c379b97ab77a0b7bdb6baa6151
#
_cell.length_a   1.000
_cell.length_b   1.000
_cell.length_c   1.000
_cell.angle_alpha   90.00
_cell.angle_beta   90.00
_cell.angle_gamma   90.00
#
_symmetry.space_group_name_H-M   'P 1'
#
loop_
_entity.id
_entity.type
_entity.pdbx_description
1 polymer ?
#
loop_
_entity_poly.entity_id
_entity_poly.type
_entity_poly.pdbx_seq_one_letter_code
_entity_poly.pdbx_strand_id
1 'polypeptide(L)'
;MDIREIKETPIWRLYEKGQNYHRMMGIYTDTDRNYRMYNGNQWGKAKLGDVEPVQKNFIKPIVKYKVSVIHDNLYAIVYSSQNHENREFAKEAERYCDMLNRYASRVWEHDKMDFKGRRLTKDSAINDEGIMYVNFDEEKQLPINEIIKKNDVYYGNENDEDIQNQPYIL
;
A
#
# COMPACT_ATOMS: atom_id res chain seq x y z
N MET A 1 6.94 -16.85 24.16
CA MET A 1 6.52 -17.81 23.12
C MET A 1 7.76 -18.27 22.38
N ASP A 2 8.04 -19.58 22.42
CA ASP A 2 9.25 -20.12 21.76
C ASP A 2 9.04 -20.11 20.24
N ILE A 3 10.09 -19.81 19.48
CA ILE A 3 10.08 -19.83 18.00
C ILE A 3 9.63 -21.21 17.46
N ARG A 4 9.89 -22.27 18.19
CA ARG A 4 9.45 -23.64 17.84
C ARG A 4 7.94 -23.77 17.90
N GLU A 5 7.29 -23.22 18.94
CA GLU A 5 5.84 -23.25 19.13
C GLU A 5 5.14 -22.45 18.02
N ILE A 6 5.72 -21.31 17.60
CA ILE A 6 5.18 -20.49 16.50
C ILE A 6 5.17 -21.26 15.18
N LYS A 7 6.23 -22.02 14.87
CA LYS A 7 6.36 -22.80 13.63
C LYS A 7 5.37 -23.98 13.53
N GLU A 8 4.78 -24.40 14.63
CA GLU A 8 3.75 -25.45 14.65
C GLU A 8 2.34 -24.90 14.44
N THR A 9 2.15 -23.59 14.45
CA THR A 9 0.84 -22.98 14.26
C THR A 9 0.32 -23.13 12.83
N PRO A 10 -1.00 -23.23 12.60
CA PRO A 10 -1.57 -23.21 11.26
C PRO A 10 -1.20 -21.94 10.46
N ILE A 11 -1.12 -20.80 11.14
CA ILE A 11 -0.74 -19.50 10.54
C ILE A 11 0.68 -19.56 9.98
N TRP A 12 1.62 -20.18 10.69
CA TRP A 12 2.98 -20.31 10.20
C TRP A 12 3.07 -21.12 8.89
N ARG A 13 2.27 -22.19 8.79
CA ARG A 13 2.20 -23.00 7.56
C ARG A 13 1.66 -22.19 6.37
N LEU A 14 0.66 -21.35 6.59
CA LEU A 14 0.13 -20.45 5.57
C LEU A 14 1.19 -19.43 5.15
N TYR A 15 1.92 -18.86 6.09
CA TYR A 15 3.04 -17.97 5.83
C TYR A 15 4.14 -18.64 4.98
N GLU A 16 4.56 -19.85 5.35
CA GLU A 16 5.56 -20.61 4.57
C GLU A 16 5.05 -20.93 3.14
N LYS A 17 3.76 -21.25 3.00
CA LYS A 17 3.13 -21.45 1.69
C LYS A 17 3.22 -20.18 0.84
N GLY A 18 2.88 -19.04 1.38
CA GLY A 18 2.98 -17.74 0.70
C GLY A 18 4.42 -17.40 0.31
N GLN A 19 5.38 -17.59 1.23
CA GLN A 19 6.80 -17.39 0.91
C GLN A 19 7.30 -18.30 -0.23
N ASN A 20 6.90 -19.57 -0.22
CA ASN A 20 7.29 -20.50 -1.27
C ASN A 20 6.69 -20.10 -2.62
N TYR A 21 5.42 -19.66 -2.64
CA TYR A 21 4.80 -19.12 -3.84
C TYR A 21 5.59 -17.92 -4.39
N HIS A 22 5.90 -16.93 -3.55
CA HIS A 22 6.67 -15.75 -3.95
C HIS A 22 8.06 -16.12 -4.51
N ARG A 23 8.71 -17.14 -3.94
CA ARG A 23 9.99 -17.66 -4.48
C ARG A 23 9.82 -18.33 -5.83
N MET A 24 8.80 -19.19 -5.97
CA MET A 24 8.52 -19.90 -7.22
C MET A 24 8.16 -18.94 -8.37
N MET A 25 7.35 -17.94 -8.08
CA MET A 25 6.93 -16.94 -9.07
C MET A 25 7.96 -15.83 -9.29
N GLY A 26 9.06 -15.81 -8.53
CA GLY A 26 10.12 -14.82 -8.68
C GLY A 26 9.76 -13.41 -8.20
N ILE A 27 8.71 -13.25 -7.41
CA ILE A 27 8.21 -11.95 -6.96
C ILE A 27 9.29 -11.11 -6.26
N TYR A 28 10.08 -11.74 -5.38
CA TYR A 28 11.21 -11.06 -4.72
C TYR A 28 12.25 -10.54 -5.71
N THR A 29 12.59 -11.36 -6.71
CA THR A 29 13.59 -11.01 -7.73
C THR A 29 13.08 -9.90 -8.63
N ASP A 30 11.81 -9.94 -9.01
CA ASP A 30 11.19 -8.94 -9.86
C ASP A 30 11.04 -7.60 -9.14
N THR A 31 10.61 -7.62 -7.89
CA THR A 31 10.55 -6.41 -7.06
C THR A 31 11.92 -5.75 -6.91
N ASP A 32 12.96 -6.54 -6.62
CA ASP A 32 14.33 -6.03 -6.51
C ASP A 32 14.83 -5.47 -7.85
N ARG A 33 14.55 -6.16 -8.95
CA ARG A 33 14.87 -5.70 -10.32
C ARG A 33 14.17 -4.38 -10.62
N ASN A 34 12.87 -4.25 -10.32
CA ASN A 34 12.08 -3.06 -10.60
C ASN A 34 12.63 -1.85 -9.84
N TYR A 35 12.95 -2.01 -8.54
CA TYR A 35 13.59 -0.94 -7.76
C TYR A 35 14.98 -0.59 -8.26
N ARG A 36 15.79 -1.55 -8.71
CA ARG A 36 17.10 -1.28 -9.32
C ARG A 36 16.93 -0.44 -10.59
N MET A 37 15.99 -0.83 -11.46
CA MET A 37 15.70 -0.10 -12.69
C MET A 37 15.21 1.32 -12.39
N TYR A 38 14.29 1.48 -11.42
CA TYR A 38 13.82 2.78 -10.97
C TYR A 38 14.98 3.67 -10.46
N ASN A 39 15.92 3.09 -9.75
CA ASN A 39 17.10 3.82 -9.25
C ASN A 39 18.20 4.07 -10.30
N GLY A 40 18.00 3.58 -11.53
CA GLY A 40 18.95 3.74 -12.63
C GLY A 40 20.08 2.71 -12.64
N ASN A 41 20.06 1.74 -11.73
CA ASN A 41 21.03 0.65 -11.73
C ASN A 41 20.62 -0.44 -12.73
N GLN A 42 20.68 -0.11 -14.03
CA GLN A 42 20.22 -0.97 -15.12
C GLN A 42 21.10 -2.21 -15.28
N TRP A 43 22.40 -2.04 -15.05
CA TRP A 43 23.40 -3.07 -15.28
C TRP A 43 23.57 -4.03 -14.10
N GLY A 44 23.19 -3.60 -12.90
CA GLY A 44 23.30 -4.40 -11.69
C GLY A 44 24.74 -4.87 -11.45
N LYS A 45 24.93 -6.20 -11.45
CA LYS A 45 26.24 -6.85 -11.29
C LYS A 45 26.81 -7.36 -12.63
N ALA A 46 26.24 -6.95 -13.77
CA ALA A 46 26.72 -7.40 -15.07
C ALA A 46 28.17 -6.97 -15.31
N LYS A 47 29.02 -7.90 -15.65
CA LYS A 47 30.40 -7.63 -16.08
C LYS A 47 30.40 -7.38 -17.58
N LEU A 48 30.67 -6.15 -17.99
CA LEU A 48 30.69 -5.73 -19.40
C LEU A 48 32.09 -5.76 -20.01
N GLY A 49 33.01 -6.53 -19.42
CA GLY A 49 34.41 -6.55 -19.82
C GLY A 49 35.07 -5.20 -19.58
N ASP A 50 35.75 -4.65 -20.59
CA ASP A 50 36.46 -3.35 -20.52
C ASP A 50 35.57 -2.16 -20.88
N VAL A 51 34.27 -2.39 -21.09
CA VAL A 51 33.34 -1.34 -21.48
C VAL A 51 32.70 -0.72 -20.23
N GLU A 52 32.87 0.59 -20.06
CA GLU A 52 32.25 1.34 -18.99
C GLU A 52 30.73 1.48 -19.24
N PRO A 53 29.85 1.01 -18.33
CA PRO A 53 28.42 1.04 -18.55
C PRO A 53 27.86 2.45 -18.48
N VAL A 54 27.21 2.90 -19.55
CA VAL A 54 26.52 4.17 -19.57
C VAL A 54 25.17 4.02 -18.86
N GLN A 55 24.97 4.78 -17.79
CA GLN A 55 23.71 4.82 -17.06
C GLN A 55 22.91 6.08 -17.41
N LYS A 56 21.71 5.89 -17.96
CA LYS A 56 20.72 6.96 -18.15
C LYS A 56 19.40 6.53 -17.52
N ASN A 57 19.00 7.21 -16.46
CA ASN A 57 17.76 6.89 -15.77
C ASN A 57 16.57 7.68 -16.34
N PHE A 58 15.81 7.07 -17.24
CA PHE A 58 14.57 7.63 -17.77
C PHE A 58 13.34 7.23 -16.95
N ILE A 59 13.38 6.13 -16.21
CA ILE A 59 12.25 5.57 -15.47
C ILE A 59 11.88 6.48 -14.31
N LYS A 60 12.84 6.88 -13.50
CA LYS A 60 12.62 7.69 -12.31
C LYS A 60 11.93 9.03 -12.58
N PRO A 61 12.32 9.82 -13.59
CA PRO A 61 11.60 11.03 -13.97
C PRO A 61 10.16 10.76 -14.40
N ILE A 62 9.91 9.70 -15.18
CA ILE A 62 8.57 9.33 -15.65
C ILE A 62 7.66 8.97 -14.48
N VAL A 63 8.13 8.11 -13.59
CA VAL A 63 7.37 7.72 -12.39
C VAL A 63 7.10 8.93 -11.49
N LYS A 64 8.11 9.79 -11.27
CA LYS A 64 7.92 11.02 -10.48
C LYS A 64 6.88 11.95 -11.12
N TYR A 65 6.93 12.12 -12.42
CA TYR A 65 5.95 12.93 -13.14
C TYR A 65 4.53 12.37 -12.99
N LYS A 66 4.33 11.05 -13.21
CA LYS A 66 3.03 10.41 -13.04
C LYS A 66 2.49 10.56 -11.61
N VAL A 67 3.33 10.32 -10.61
CA VAL A 67 2.95 10.49 -9.20
C VAL A 67 2.56 11.95 -8.92
N SER A 68 3.30 12.93 -9.45
CA SER A 68 2.96 14.34 -9.29
C SER A 68 1.60 14.65 -9.90
N VAL A 69 1.37 14.27 -11.16
CA VAL A 69 0.09 14.53 -11.85
C VAL A 69 -1.10 13.93 -11.11
N ILE A 70 -0.97 12.73 -10.57
CA ILE A 70 -2.04 12.09 -9.80
C ILE A 70 -2.33 12.86 -8.51
N HIS A 71 -1.28 13.36 -7.83
CA HIS A 71 -1.40 14.03 -6.54
C HIS A 71 -1.49 15.56 -6.62
N ASP A 72 -1.45 16.13 -7.81
CA ASP A 72 -1.74 17.57 -8.01
C ASP A 72 -3.23 17.87 -7.87
N ASN A 73 -4.09 16.85 -8.07
CA ASN A 73 -5.50 16.93 -7.76
C ASN A 73 -5.71 16.48 -6.32
N LEU A 74 -6.07 17.43 -5.45
CA LEU A 74 -6.43 17.14 -4.06
C LEU A 74 -7.77 16.43 -4.04
N TYR A 75 -7.82 15.22 -3.47
CA TYR A 75 -9.11 14.61 -3.16
C TYR A 75 -9.51 15.03 -1.75
N ALA A 76 -10.79 15.30 -1.58
CA ALA A 76 -11.39 15.45 -0.28
C ALA A 76 -12.46 14.37 -0.12
N ILE A 77 -12.41 13.65 1.00
CA ILE A 77 -13.51 12.78 1.42
C ILE A 77 -14.46 13.66 2.21
N VAL A 78 -15.70 13.76 1.72
CA VAL A 78 -16.74 14.55 2.37
C VAL A 78 -17.89 13.63 2.76
N TYR A 79 -18.16 13.57 4.04
CA TYR A 79 -19.35 12.92 4.58
C TYR A 79 -20.53 13.87 4.44
N SER A 80 -21.60 13.42 3.80
CA SER A 80 -22.83 14.18 3.65
C SER A 80 -24.02 13.34 4.08
N SER A 81 -25.00 13.96 4.72
CA SER A 81 -26.27 13.31 5.02
C SER A 81 -27.06 13.11 3.74
N GLN A 82 -27.68 11.94 3.58
CA GLN A 82 -28.68 11.75 2.54
C GLN A 82 -29.94 12.54 2.92
N ASN A 83 -30.75 12.94 1.90
CA ASN A 83 -32.02 13.59 2.11
C ASN A 83 -32.97 12.67 2.91
N HIS A 84 -33.21 13.01 4.15
CA HIS A 84 -34.19 12.35 4.99
C HIS A 84 -35.50 13.15 5.00
N GLU A 85 -36.63 12.45 4.90
CA GLU A 85 -37.97 13.07 4.95
C GLU A 85 -38.26 13.71 6.31
N ASN A 86 -37.65 13.19 7.38
CA ASN A 86 -37.79 13.75 8.72
C ASN A 86 -36.73 14.84 8.97
N ARG A 87 -37.17 16.08 9.16
CA ARG A 87 -36.32 17.26 9.36
C ARG A 87 -35.44 17.21 10.62
N GLU A 88 -35.92 16.61 11.71
CA GLU A 88 -35.13 16.50 12.93
C GLU A 88 -33.97 15.53 12.74
N PHE A 89 -34.27 14.38 12.14
CA PHE A 89 -33.26 13.38 11.81
C PHE A 89 -32.22 13.92 10.81
N ALA A 90 -32.68 14.71 9.83
CA ALA A 90 -31.78 15.34 8.85
C ALA A 90 -30.79 16.30 9.53
N LYS A 91 -31.23 17.13 10.47
CA LYS A 91 -30.33 18.05 11.21
C LYS A 91 -29.34 17.32 12.09
N GLU A 92 -29.75 16.23 12.73
CA GLU A 92 -28.86 15.43 13.54
C GLU A 92 -27.81 14.71 12.68
N ALA A 93 -28.21 14.11 11.56
CA ALA A 93 -27.34 13.49 10.59
C ALA A 93 -26.30 14.50 10.01
N GLU A 94 -26.74 15.71 9.68
CA GLU A 94 -25.85 16.79 9.22
C GLU A 94 -24.79 17.14 10.27
N ARG A 95 -25.20 17.27 11.53
CA ARG A 95 -24.27 17.51 12.65
C ARG A 95 -23.24 16.41 12.82
N TYR A 96 -23.64 15.13 12.67
CA TYR A 96 -22.69 14.00 12.69
C TYR A 96 -21.74 14.05 11.50
N CYS A 97 -22.23 14.37 10.30
CA CYS A 97 -21.38 14.50 9.11
C CYS A 97 -20.34 15.62 9.29
N ASP A 98 -20.71 16.76 9.84
CA ASP A 98 -19.80 17.86 10.15
C ASP A 98 -18.71 17.44 11.14
N MET A 99 -19.10 16.69 12.17
CA MET A 99 -18.14 16.16 13.14
C MET A 99 -17.18 15.17 12.51
N LEU A 100 -17.67 14.25 11.67
CA LEU A 100 -16.86 13.29 10.93
C LEU A 100 -15.89 13.98 9.95
N ASN A 101 -16.35 15.00 9.24
CA ASN A 101 -15.51 15.77 8.33
C ASN A 101 -14.34 16.44 9.04
N ARG A 102 -14.60 17.04 10.21
CA ARG A 102 -13.54 17.65 11.04
C ARG A 102 -12.57 16.60 11.60
N TYR A 103 -13.09 15.47 12.05
CA TYR A 103 -12.27 14.38 12.57
C TYR A 103 -11.41 13.76 11.45
N ALA A 104 -11.99 13.45 10.31
CA ALA A 104 -11.29 12.88 9.17
C ALA A 104 -10.14 13.78 8.69
N SER A 105 -10.36 15.10 8.62
CA SER A 105 -9.30 16.04 8.25
C SER A 105 -8.12 16.02 9.24
N ARG A 106 -8.42 15.98 10.54
CA ARG A 106 -7.37 15.90 11.58
C ARG A 106 -6.57 14.58 11.50
N VAL A 107 -7.26 13.46 11.31
CA VAL A 107 -6.63 12.15 11.15
C VAL A 107 -5.76 12.15 9.91
N TRP A 108 -6.24 12.70 8.81
CA TRP A 108 -5.50 12.80 7.55
C TRP A 108 -4.18 13.56 7.72
N GLU A 109 -4.22 14.72 8.36
CA GLU A 109 -3.02 15.52 8.64
C GLU A 109 -2.08 14.83 9.63
N HIS A 110 -2.63 14.30 10.74
CA HIS A 110 -1.84 13.63 11.77
C HIS A 110 -1.08 12.41 11.21
N ASP A 111 -1.74 11.63 10.39
CA ASP A 111 -1.17 10.42 9.79
C ASP A 111 -0.38 10.69 8.49
N LYS A 112 -0.26 11.95 8.09
CA LYS A 112 0.48 12.38 6.88
C LYS A 112 0.04 11.63 5.62
N MET A 113 -1.27 11.49 5.44
CA MET A 113 -1.87 10.68 4.38
C MET A 113 -1.46 11.13 2.98
N ASP A 114 -1.23 12.42 2.73
CA ASP A 114 -0.73 12.92 1.45
C ASP A 114 0.64 12.35 1.10
N PHE A 115 1.52 12.26 2.10
CA PHE A 115 2.84 11.65 1.91
C PHE A 115 2.74 10.15 1.69
N LYS A 116 1.89 9.47 2.47
CA LYS A 116 1.64 8.02 2.33
C LYS A 116 1.00 7.71 0.98
N GLY A 117 0.03 8.50 0.53
CA GLY A 117 -0.60 8.36 -0.77
C GLY A 117 0.40 8.47 -1.92
N ARG A 118 1.28 9.48 -1.90
CA ARG A 118 2.36 9.62 -2.91
C ARG A 118 3.30 8.42 -2.91
N ARG A 119 3.62 7.89 -1.74
CA ARG A 119 4.47 6.70 -1.61
C ARG A 119 3.76 5.46 -2.15
N LEU A 120 2.49 5.27 -1.82
CA LEU A 120 1.65 4.18 -2.29
C LEU A 120 1.57 4.17 -3.82
N THR A 121 1.24 5.31 -4.43
CA THR A 121 1.19 5.48 -5.88
C THR A 121 2.54 5.21 -6.55
N LYS A 122 3.63 5.64 -5.91
CA LYS A 122 4.98 5.35 -6.42
C LYS A 122 5.28 3.86 -6.39
N ASP A 123 4.97 3.18 -5.29
CA ASP A 123 5.22 1.76 -5.13
C ASP A 123 4.35 0.93 -6.10
N SER A 124 3.10 1.34 -6.33
CA SER A 124 2.23 0.79 -7.37
C SER A 124 2.80 0.98 -8.77
N ALA A 125 3.33 2.16 -9.09
CA ALA A 125 3.93 2.42 -10.40
C ALA A 125 5.23 1.64 -10.66
N ILE A 126 5.91 1.16 -9.61
CA ILE A 126 7.14 0.38 -9.71
C ILE A 126 6.87 -1.13 -9.71
N ASN A 127 5.93 -1.59 -8.88
CA ASN A 127 5.70 -3.01 -8.60
C ASN A 127 4.27 -3.49 -8.89
N ASP A 128 3.48 -2.72 -9.64
CA ASP A 128 2.07 -2.94 -9.98
C ASP A 128 1.09 -2.80 -8.80
N GLU A 129 1.56 -2.97 -7.58
CA GLU A 129 0.73 -2.92 -6.37
C GLU A 129 1.24 -1.87 -5.39
N GLY A 130 0.27 -1.16 -4.79
CA GLY A 130 0.47 -0.32 -3.61
C GLY A 130 -0.45 -0.82 -2.51
N ILE A 131 0.12 -1.28 -1.40
CA ILE A 131 -0.61 -1.92 -0.32
C ILE A 131 -0.57 -1.03 0.92
N MET A 132 -1.76 -0.75 1.46
CA MET A 132 -1.92 -0.02 2.71
C MET A 132 -2.69 -0.88 3.71
N TYR A 133 -2.09 -1.09 4.86
CA TYR A 133 -2.73 -1.72 6.00
C TYR A 133 -3.40 -0.64 6.85
N VAL A 134 -4.68 -0.83 7.12
CA VAL A 134 -5.48 0.07 7.94
C VAL A 134 -5.89 -0.65 9.20
N ASN A 135 -5.56 -0.09 10.35
CA ASN A 135 -5.90 -0.62 11.66
C ASN A 135 -6.32 0.50 12.61
N PHE A 136 -6.84 0.15 13.77
CA PHE A 136 -7.19 1.08 14.84
C PHE A 136 -6.33 0.80 16.07
N ASP A 137 -5.59 1.81 16.54
CA ASP A 137 -4.83 1.75 17.77
C ASP A 137 -5.76 2.04 18.95
N GLU A 138 -6.09 1.02 19.71
CA GLU A 138 -6.98 1.15 20.86
C GLU A 138 -6.38 1.98 22.00
N GLU A 139 -5.07 2.00 22.15
CA GLU A 139 -4.39 2.78 23.19
C GLU A 139 -4.43 4.27 22.86
N LYS A 140 -4.17 4.62 21.61
CA LYS A 140 -4.15 6.01 21.14
C LYS A 140 -5.52 6.51 20.66
N GLN A 141 -6.50 5.59 20.51
CA GLN A 141 -7.83 5.88 19.95
C GLN A 141 -7.74 6.57 18.57
N LEU A 142 -6.81 6.10 17.73
CA LEU A 142 -6.56 6.68 16.40
C LEU A 142 -6.41 5.57 15.36
N PRO A 143 -6.88 5.81 14.12
CA PRO A 143 -6.57 4.92 13.01
C PRO A 143 -5.08 4.99 12.68
N ILE A 144 -4.51 3.84 12.35
CA ILE A 144 -3.14 3.67 11.87
C ILE A 144 -3.22 3.22 10.41
N ASN A 145 -2.47 3.90 9.56
CA ASN A 145 -2.33 3.54 8.15
C ASN A 145 -0.85 3.29 7.86
N GLU A 146 -0.50 2.07 7.49
CA GLU A 146 0.88 1.68 7.20
C GLU A 146 1.02 1.18 5.77
N ILE A 147 2.08 1.61 5.09
CA ILE A 147 2.40 1.11 3.75
C ILE A 147 3.22 -0.15 3.90
N ILE A 148 2.70 -1.25 3.39
CA ILE A 148 3.36 -2.54 3.40
C ILE A 148 3.96 -2.80 2.02
N LYS A 149 5.11 -3.46 1.99
CA LYS A 149 5.75 -3.84 0.73
C LYS A 149 5.06 -5.06 0.15
N LYS A 150 4.97 -5.14 -1.18
CA LYS A 150 4.46 -6.31 -1.90
C LYS A 150 5.11 -7.63 -1.44
N ASN A 151 6.38 -7.62 -1.11
CA ASN A 151 7.12 -8.80 -0.67
C ASN A 151 6.69 -9.36 0.69
N ASP A 152 6.01 -8.54 1.49
CA ASP A 152 5.65 -8.85 2.88
C ASP A 152 4.16 -9.16 3.03
N VAL A 153 3.42 -9.26 1.93
CA VAL A 153 1.98 -9.59 1.91
C VAL A 153 1.76 -10.88 1.13
N TYR A 154 1.02 -11.80 1.72
CA TYR A 154 0.72 -13.10 1.13
C TYR A 154 -0.79 -13.31 1.04
N TYR A 155 -1.27 -13.54 -0.16
CA TYR A 155 -2.69 -13.80 -0.44
C TYR A 155 -3.02 -15.28 -0.31
N GLY A 156 -4.22 -15.58 0.15
CA GLY A 156 -4.68 -16.96 0.30
C GLY A 156 -4.99 -17.64 -1.03
N ASN A 157 -5.42 -16.85 -2.04
CA ASN A 157 -5.65 -17.28 -3.41
C ASN A 157 -5.04 -16.26 -4.38
N GLU A 158 -3.85 -16.52 -4.83
CA GLU A 158 -3.10 -15.65 -5.74
C GLU A 158 -3.69 -15.57 -7.17
N ASN A 159 -4.68 -16.42 -7.49
CA ASN A 159 -5.36 -16.39 -8.78
C ASN A 159 -6.59 -15.47 -8.79
N ASP A 160 -6.99 -14.94 -7.65
CA ASP A 160 -8.12 -14.05 -7.52
C ASP A 160 -7.63 -12.63 -7.25
N GLU A 161 -7.88 -11.72 -8.19
CA GLU A 161 -7.46 -10.33 -8.10
C GLU A 161 -8.32 -9.51 -7.12
N ASP A 162 -9.49 -10.04 -6.71
CA ASP A 162 -10.36 -9.35 -5.78
C ASP A 162 -9.95 -9.66 -4.33
N ILE A 163 -9.47 -8.61 -3.66
CA ILE A 163 -9.09 -8.68 -2.24
C ILE A 163 -10.24 -9.14 -1.35
N GLN A 164 -11.49 -8.83 -1.70
CA GLN A 164 -12.66 -9.19 -0.90
C GLN A 164 -12.94 -10.71 -0.92
N ASN A 165 -12.49 -11.39 -1.95
CA ASN A 165 -12.66 -12.84 -2.11
C ASN A 165 -11.50 -13.64 -1.48
N GLN A 166 -10.49 -12.97 -0.96
CA GLN A 166 -9.35 -13.66 -0.38
C GLN A 166 -9.75 -14.39 0.91
N PRO A 167 -9.45 -15.70 1.04
CA PRO A 167 -9.75 -16.46 2.26
C PRO A 167 -8.93 -15.98 3.47
N TYR A 168 -7.76 -15.39 3.22
CA TYR A 168 -6.92 -14.71 4.20
C TYR A 168 -5.88 -13.84 3.50
N ILE A 169 -5.38 -12.85 4.21
CA ILE A 169 -4.21 -12.03 3.85
C ILE A 169 -3.27 -12.04 5.06
N LEU A 170 -1.99 -12.32 4.81
CA LEU A 170 -0.93 -12.37 5.82
C LEU A 170 0.17 -11.37 5.52
#